data_fd687ce339d350c7a69bf96737ee6c7a
#
_entry.id   fd687ce339d350c7a69bf96737ee6c7a
#
_cell.length_a   1.000
_cell.length_b   1.000
_cell.length_c   1.000
_cell.angle_alpha   90.00
_cell.angle_beta   90.00
_cell.angle_gamma   90.00
#
_symmetry.space_group_name_H-M   'P 1'
#
loop_
_entity.id
_entity.type
_entity.pdbx_description
1 polymer ?
#
loop_
_entity_poly.entity_id
_entity_poly.type
_entity_poly.pdbx_seq_one_letter_code
_entity_poly.pdbx_strand_id
1 'polypeptide(L)'
;MTVDWIRAGLTRTGKTRSGLAKALGRSPSAVTDLLNGHRRLRADEIAIVAEYLGVEPPRLIGGGRGPAAAPKAPLVGYVGAGAIAHFYADGQGPFDEVDAPADAHPQTVAVMVRGHSLGALFDNWLVFYDDIRDPPDDSLVGRMCVCGLGDGRVLIKALKRSQNAGLWNLLSNTEPPIYDAGLLWAAPVREMRPR
;
A
#
# COMPACT_ATOMS: atom_id res chain seq x y z
N MET A 1 17.24 -4.67 19.82
CA MET A 1 16.89 -3.24 19.80
C MET A 1 17.84 -2.55 20.76
N THR A 2 18.71 -1.70 20.27
CA THR A 2 19.71 -1.03 21.09
C THR A 2 19.03 0.05 21.96
N VAL A 3 19.37 0.08 23.23
CA VAL A 3 18.87 1.09 24.21
C VAL A 3 19.69 2.39 24.18
N ASP A 4 20.58 2.51 23.20
CA ASP A 4 21.54 3.61 23.09
C ASP A 4 20.85 4.97 22.93
N TRP A 5 19.72 5.03 22.23
CA TRP A 5 18.93 6.26 22.09
C TRP A 5 18.36 6.78 23.42
N ILE A 6 18.05 5.86 24.37
CA ILE A 6 17.59 6.21 25.72
C ILE A 6 18.75 6.82 26.50
N ARG A 7 19.94 6.19 26.45
CA ARG A 7 21.13 6.72 27.10
C ARG A 7 21.50 8.10 26.56
N ALA A 8 21.54 8.22 25.22
CA ALA A 8 21.80 9.50 24.56
C ALA A 8 20.75 10.57 24.93
N GLY A 9 19.48 10.19 24.98
CA GLY A 9 18.38 11.06 25.39
C GLY A 9 18.53 11.56 26.83
N LEU A 10 18.82 10.68 27.77
CA LEU A 10 19.06 11.05 29.16
C LEU A 10 20.25 12.04 29.31
N THR A 11 21.36 11.75 28.62
CA THR A 11 22.54 12.61 28.64
C THR A 11 22.23 13.98 28.01
N ARG A 12 21.57 14.03 26.87
CA ARG A 12 21.28 15.27 26.14
C ARG A 12 20.31 16.17 26.88
N THR A 13 19.31 15.58 27.57
CA THR A 13 18.25 16.35 28.24
C THR A 13 18.50 16.60 29.72
N GLY A 14 19.57 16.04 30.31
CA GLY A 14 19.84 16.10 31.73
C GLY A 14 18.80 15.40 32.61
N LYS A 15 17.94 14.61 32.04
CA LYS A 15 16.89 13.89 32.76
C LYS A 15 17.44 12.67 33.48
N THR A 16 16.78 12.27 34.58
CA THR A 16 17.29 11.21 35.47
C THR A 16 16.67 9.86 35.19
N ARG A 17 17.39 8.78 35.52
CA ARG A 17 16.90 7.41 35.45
C ARG A 17 15.68 7.19 36.38
N SER A 18 15.69 7.82 37.56
CA SER A 18 14.58 7.76 38.51
C SER A 18 13.31 8.43 37.97
N GLY A 19 13.47 9.57 37.26
CA GLY A 19 12.37 10.22 36.55
C GLY A 19 11.79 9.37 35.44
N LEU A 20 12.65 8.68 34.68
CA LEU A 20 12.23 7.73 33.66
C LEU A 20 11.49 6.53 34.26
N ALA A 21 11.94 6.03 35.40
CA ALA A 21 11.25 4.95 36.12
C ALA A 21 9.83 5.38 36.54
N LYS A 22 9.70 6.60 37.06
CA LYS A 22 8.40 7.18 37.41
C LYS A 22 7.47 7.34 36.19
N ALA A 23 8.01 7.84 35.08
CA ALA A 23 7.23 7.99 33.84
C ALA A 23 6.74 6.64 33.31
N LEU A 24 7.54 5.60 33.41
CA LEU A 24 7.18 4.23 33.00
C LEU A 24 6.30 3.48 34.01
N GLY A 25 6.05 4.03 35.21
CA GLY A 25 5.37 3.31 36.29
C GLY A 25 6.14 2.05 36.76
N ARG A 26 7.48 2.10 36.72
CA ARG A 26 8.38 0.98 37.02
C ARG A 26 9.35 1.32 38.15
N SER A 27 9.98 0.29 38.71
CA SER A 27 11.04 0.48 39.69
C SER A 27 12.34 1.02 39.02
N PRO A 28 13.19 1.75 39.78
CA PRO A 28 14.49 2.19 39.26
C PRO A 28 15.40 1.04 38.81
N SER A 29 15.30 -0.14 39.45
CA SER A 29 16.01 -1.36 39.05
C SER A 29 15.60 -1.84 37.67
N ALA A 30 14.30 -1.81 37.35
CA ALA A 30 13.80 -2.21 36.03
C ALA A 30 14.32 -1.28 34.90
N VAL A 31 14.54 0.00 35.16
CA VAL A 31 15.19 0.93 34.23
C VAL A 31 16.68 0.64 34.10
N THR A 32 17.34 0.25 35.17
CA THR A 32 18.75 -0.17 35.14
C THR A 32 18.92 -1.44 34.31
N ASP A 33 18.06 -2.44 34.49
CA ASP A 33 18.05 -3.68 33.71
C ASP A 33 17.75 -3.40 32.24
N LEU A 34 16.84 -2.49 31.96
CA LEU A 34 16.58 -2.03 30.59
C LEU A 34 17.82 -1.43 29.94
N LEU A 35 18.49 -0.49 30.62
CA LEU A 35 19.68 0.17 30.11
C LEU A 35 20.86 -0.80 29.96
N ASN A 36 20.96 -1.83 30.78
CA ASN A 36 21.99 -2.87 30.71
C ASN A 36 21.65 -3.99 29.70
N GLY A 37 20.48 -3.91 29.05
CA GLY A 37 20.08 -4.92 28.07
C GLY A 37 19.51 -6.21 28.64
N HIS A 38 19.38 -6.30 29.98
CA HIS A 38 18.80 -7.45 30.67
C HIS A 38 17.27 -7.51 30.56
N ARG A 39 16.64 -6.40 30.17
CA ARG A 39 15.21 -6.27 29.92
C ARG A 39 15.00 -5.64 28.55
N ARG A 40 13.99 -6.11 27.80
CA ARG A 40 13.57 -5.49 26.56
C ARG A 40 12.54 -4.38 26.82
N LEU A 41 12.64 -3.26 26.09
CA LEU A 41 11.63 -2.23 26.07
C LEU A 41 10.40 -2.76 25.32
N ARG A 42 9.22 -2.58 25.92
CA ARG A 42 7.94 -2.96 25.29
C ARG A 42 7.50 -1.88 24.32
N ALA A 43 6.66 -2.24 23.35
CA ALA A 43 6.18 -1.32 22.33
C ALA A 43 5.38 -0.14 22.93
N ASP A 44 4.56 -0.42 23.95
CA ASP A 44 3.77 0.56 24.69
C ASP A 44 4.66 1.51 25.52
N GLU A 45 5.82 1.07 25.94
CA GLU A 45 6.77 1.88 26.74
C GLU A 45 7.60 2.85 25.87
N ILE A 46 7.72 2.59 24.56
CA ILE A 46 8.56 3.41 23.65
C ILE A 46 8.05 4.84 23.56
N ALA A 47 6.75 5.01 23.41
CA ALA A 47 6.13 6.34 23.34
C ALA A 47 6.34 7.13 24.63
N ILE A 48 6.16 6.48 25.77
CA ILE A 48 6.35 7.09 27.10
C ILE A 48 7.81 7.53 27.31
N VAL A 49 8.77 6.68 26.91
CA VAL A 49 10.20 7.01 27.00
C VAL A 49 10.55 8.18 26.10
N ALA A 50 10.06 8.19 24.84
CA ALA A 50 10.31 9.25 23.89
C ALA A 50 9.73 10.59 24.36
N GLU A 51 8.50 10.59 24.85
CA GLU A 51 7.85 11.76 25.43
C GLU A 51 8.62 12.28 26.66
N TYR A 52 8.96 11.38 27.59
CA TYR A 52 9.75 11.76 28.77
C TYR A 52 11.09 12.38 28.39
N LEU A 53 11.78 11.83 27.38
CA LEU A 53 13.08 12.34 26.94
C LEU A 53 12.98 13.56 26.00
N GLY A 54 11.80 13.88 25.48
CA GLY A 54 11.60 14.92 24.46
C GLY A 54 12.36 14.62 23.17
N VAL A 55 12.38 13.35 22.75
CA VAL A 55 13.06 12.88 21.53
C VAL A 55 12.07 12.14 20.66
N GLU A 56 12.29 12.20 19.35
CA GLU A 56 11.53 11.35 18.44
C GLU A 56 11.90 9.87 18.69
N PRO A 57 10.90 8.98 18.84
CA PRO A 57 11.20 7.57 19.05
C PRO A 57 11.91 7.01 17.83
N PRO A 58 12.87 6.07 18.02
CA PRO A 58 13.55 5.45 16.89
C PRO A 58 12.53 4.75 16.02
N ARG A 59 12.60 4.95 14.71
CA ARG A 59 11.77 4.23 13.74
C ARG A 59 12.06 2.74 13.89
N LEU A 60 11.08 2.00 14.34
CA LEU A 60 11.18 0.55 14.42
C LEU A 60 11.15 -0.02 13.00
N ILE A 61 12.30 -0.38 12.47
CA ILE A 61 12.34 -1.26 11.30
C ILE A 61 11.74 -2.59 11.75
N GLY A 62 10.49 -2.85 11.41
CA GLY A 62 9.75 -4.08 11.78
C GLY A 62 8.87 -4.01 13.03
N GLY A 63 8.74 -2.87 13.70
CA GLY A 63 7.77 -2.64 14.78
C GLY A 63 6.60 -1.83 14.25
N GLY A 64 5.45 -2.50 14.07
CA GLY A 64 4.23 -1.87 13.60
C GLY A 64 3.92 -0.60 14.39
N ARG A 65 3.59 0.47 13.70
CA ARG A 65 2.59 1.43 14.16
C ARG A 65 1.51 0.59 14.85
N GLY A 66 1.15 0.90 16.10
CA GLY A 66 -0.20 0.54 16.55
C GLY A 66 -1.15 0.96 15.42
N PRO A 67 -2.24 0.25 15.11
CA PRO A 67 -2.93 0.39 13.85
C PRO A 67 -3.28 1.85 13.61
N ALA A 68 -2.43 2.59 12.90
CA ALA A 68 -2.91 3.67 12.08
C ALA A 68 -3.92 2.97 11.19
N ALA A 69 -5.16 3.41 11.23
CA ALA A 69 -6.17 2.85 10.36
C ALA A 69 -5.52 2.68 8.99
N ALA A 70 -5.52 1.45 8.48
CA ALA A 70 -4.92 1.16 7.18
C ALA A 70 -5.45 2.21 6.20
N PRO A 71 -4.61 2.79 5.34
CA PRO A 71 -5.09 3.73 4.37
C PRO A 71 -6.27 3.10 3.64
N LYS A 72 -7.31 3.86 3.36
CA LYS A 72 -8.48 3.36 2.64
C LYS A 72 -8.39 3.77 1.18
N ALA A 73 -8.90 2.90 0.30
CA ALA A 73 -9.08 3.19 -1.11
C ALA A 73 -10.55 2.98 -1.48
N PRO A 74 -11.13 3.88 -2.28
CA PRO A 74 -12.50 3.70 -2.75
C PRO A 74 -12.58 2.50 -3.71
N LEU A 75 -13.60 1.66 -3.51
CA LEU A 75 -13.96 0.59 -4.46
C LEU A 75 -14.81 1.22 -5.57
N VAL A 76 -14.20 1.49 -6.71
CA VAL A 76 -14.82 2.28 -7.80
C VAL A 76 -15.50 1.44 -8.86
N GLY A 77 -15.41 0.10 -8.79
CA GLY A 77 -16.01 -0.75 -9.80
C GLY A 77 -15.65 -2.23 -9.66
N TYR A 78 -15.91 -2.96 -10.71
CA TYR A 78 -15.56 -4.38 -10.81
C TYR A 78 -15.02 -4.74 -12.19
N VAL A 79 -14.27 -5.82 -12.25
CA VAL A 79 -13.74 -6.42 -13.49
C VAL A 79 -14.60 -7.61 -13.82
N GLY A 80 -15.28 -7.56 -14.96
CA GLY A 80 -16.16 -8.61 -15.47
C GLY A 80 -15.53 -9.43 -16.61
N ALA A 81 -16.35 -10.16 -17.34
CA ALA A 81 -15.91 -10.98 -18.46
C ALA A 81 -15.09 -10.17 -19.47
N GLY A 82 -14.08 -10.79 -20.07
CA GLY A 82 -13.16 -10.10 -20.98
C GLY A 82 -12.09 -9.25 -20.28
N ALA A 83 -11.99 -9.33 -18.96
CA ALA A 83 -11.21 -8.42 -18.13
C ALA A 83 -11.58 -6.94 -18.36
N ILE A 84 -12.86 -6.70 -18.66
CA ILE A 84 -13.43 -5.35 -18.82
C ILE A 84 -13.74 -4.80 -17.43
N ALA A 85 -13.20 -3.62 -17.13
CA ALA A 85 -13.52 -2.89 -15.92
C ALA A 85 -14.81 -2.08 -16.11
N HIS A 86 -15.76 -2.27 -15.20
CA HIS A 86 -17.02 -1.56 -15.12
C HIS A 86 -16.98 -0.64 -13.91
N PHE A 87 -17.01 0.65 -14.13
CA PHE A 87 -17.01 1.66 -13.06
C PHE A 87 -18.44 1.99 -12.66
N TYR A 88 -18.60 2.32 -11.38
CA TYR A 88 -19.86 2.86 -10.90
C TYR A 88 -20.05 4.26 -11.46
N ALA A 89 -21.29 4.63 -11.80
CA ALA A 89 -21.58 5.92 -12.39
C ALA A 89 -21.24 7.08 -11.45
N ASP A 90 -20.79 8.20 -12.02
CA ASP A 90 -20.56 9.43 -11.28
C ASP A 90 -21.81 9.84 -10.48
N GLY A 91 -21.61 10.13 -9.19
CA GLY A 91 -22.71 10.48 -8.28
C GLY A 91 -23.34 9.31 -7.52
N GLN A 92 -23.02 8.05 -7.86
CA GLN A 92 -23.42 6.89 -7.05
C GLN A 92 -22.37 6.57 -5.95
N GLY A 93 -21.29 7.33 -5.83
CA GLY A 93 -20.23 7.22 -4.82
C GLY A 93 -19.39 5.95 -4.92
N PRO A 94 -18.29 5.86 -4.21
CA PRO A 94 -17.74 4.57 -3.87
C PRO A 94 -18.74 3.90 -2.92
N PHE A 95 -19.33 2.78 -3.35
CA PHE A 95 -20.29 2.03 -2.51
C PHE A 95 -19.60 1.39 -1.30
N ASP A 96 -18.27 1.33 -1.31
CA ASP A 96 -17.48 0.70 -0.26
C ASP A 96 -16.04 1.27 -0.25
N GLU A 97 -15.40 1.20 0.89
CA GLU A 97 -13.97 1.47 1.05
C GLU A 97 -13.27 0.20 1.49
N VAL A 98 -12.12 -0.07 0.90
CA VAL A 98 -11.29 -1.21 1.23
C VAL A 98 -9.95 -0.77 1.80
N ASP A 99 -9.31 -1.63 2.59
CA ASP A 99 -7.96 -1.33 3.05
C ASP A 99 -7.04 -1.18 1.84
N ALA A 100 -6.32 -0.09 1.74
CA ALA A 100 -5.38 0.16 0.66
C ALA A 100 -4.00 -0.46 0.95
N PRO A 101 -3.13 -0.63 -0.08
CA PRO A 101 -1.71 -0.90 0.12
C PRO A 101 -1.06 0.11 1.07
N ALA A 102 -0.06 -0.33 1.83
CA ALA A 102 0.60 0.53 2.82
C ALA A 102 1.29 1.77 2.20
N ASP A 103 1.63 1.68 0.92
CA ASP A 103 2.26 2.72 0.11
C ASP A 103 1.27 3.38 -0.87
N ALA A 104 -0.05 3.30 -0.58
CA ALA A 104 -1.08 3.86 -1.44
C ALA A 104 -0.88 5.37 -1.68
N HIS A 105 -1.08 5.77 -2.94
CA HIS A 105 -1.14 7.17 -3.35
C HIS A 105 -2.53 7.76 -3.04
N PRO A 106 -2.70 9.08 -2.90
CA PRO A 106 -4.02 9.70 -2.73
C PRO A 106 -5.03 9.38 -3.85
N GLN A 107 -4.56 9.03 -5.04
CA GLN A 107 -5.38 8.63 -6.19
C GLN A 107 -5.51 7.10 -6.33
N THR A 108 -5.02 6.32 -5.36
CA THR A 108 -5.17 4.86 -5.40
C THR A 108 -6.63 4.48 -5.22
N VAL A 109 -7.12 3.68 -6.14
CA VAL A 109 -8.47 3.13 -6.15
C VAL A 109 -8.42 1.61 -6.27
N ALA A 110 -9.54 0.96 -5.99
CA ALA A 110 -9.70 -0.48 -6.13
C ALA A 110 -10.84 -0.83 -7.09
N VAL A 111 -10.67 -1.93 -7.82
CA VAL A 111 -11.75 -2.63 -8.52
C VAL A 111 -11.78 -4.09 -8.06
N MET A 112 -12.96 -4.69 -7.98
CA MET A 112 -13.14 -6.08 -7.56
C MET A 112 -13.25 -7.00 -8.77
N VAL A 113 -12.48 -8.08 -8.79
CA VAL A 113 -12.62 -9.12 -9.83
C VAL A 113 -13.88 -9.94 -9.55
N ARG A 114 -14.71 -10.12 -10.57
CA ARG A 114 -15.91 -10.95 -10.51
C ARG A 114 -15.81 -12.11 -11.47
N GLY A 115 -15.97 -13.32 -10.93
CA GLY A 115 -15.87 -14.55 -11.70
C GLY A 115 -14.45 -14.83 -12.19
N HIS A 116 -14.32 -15.39 -13.39
CA HIS A 116 -13.03 -15.89 -13.91
C HIS A 116 -12.35 -14.94 -14.91
N SER A 117 -12.70 -13.66 -14.89
CA SER A 117 -12.24 -12.66 -15.88
C SER A 117 -10.74 -12.45 -15.94
N LEU A 118 -10.02 -12.69 -14.83
CA LEU A 118 -8.55 -12.67 -14.77
C LEU A 118 -7.96 -14.07 -14.51
N GLY A 119 -8.78 -15.11 -14.53
CA GLY A 119 -8.43 -16.48 -14.18
C GLY A 119 -9.21 -16.96 -12.95
N ALA A 120 -9.46 -18.28 -12.86
CA ALA A 120 -10.29 -18.88 -11.83
C ALA A 120 -9.82 -18.64 -10.39
N LEU A 121 -8.54 -18.33 -10.20
CA LEU A 121 -7.95 -18.09 -8.88
C LEU A 121 -8.19 -16.67 -8.35
N PHE A 122 -8.66 -15.74 -9.17
CA PHE A 122 -8.76 -14.32 -8.84
C PHE A 122 -10.19 -13.83 -8.58
N ASP A 123 -11.16 -14.76 -8.45
CA ASP A 123 -12.52 -14.35 -8.08
C ASP A 123 -12.56 -13.70 -6.70
N ASN A 124 -13.28 -12.58 -6.58
CA ASN A 124 -13.34 -11.74 -5.39
C ASN A 124 -12.01 -11.09 -4.95
N TRP A 125 -11.02 -11.04 -5.82
CA TRP A 125 -9.79 -10.29 -5.55
C TRP A 125 -9.98 -8.79 -5.80
N LEU A 126 -9.24 -7.99 -5.05
CA LEU A 126 -9.10 -6.54 -5.26
C LEU A 126 -7.88 -6.28 -6.13
N VAL A 127 -8.05 -5.39 -7.10
CA VAL A 127 -6.97 -4.86 -7.95
C VAL A 127 -6.82 -3.39 -7.63
N PHE A 128 -5.65 -3.00 -7.14
CA PHE A 128 -5.33 -1.62 -6.79
C PHE A 128 -4.47 -0.97 -7.86
N TYR A 129 -4.81 0.25 -8.24
CA TYR A 129 -4.05 1.08 -9.16
C TYR A 129 -4.25 2.56 -8.83
N ASP A 130 -3.35 3.42 -9.31
CA ASP A 130 -3.54 4.85 -9.20
C ASP A 130 -4.36 5.32 -10.42
N ASP A 131 -5.50 5.98 -10.21
CA ASP A 131 -6.35 6.49 -11.31
C ASP A 131 -5.72 7.75 -11.93
N ILE A 132 -4.51 7.58 -12.45
CA ILE A 132 -3.75 8.56 -13.22
C ILE A 132 -3.81 8.10 -14.67
N ARG A 133 -4.44 8.91 -15.52
CA ARG A 133 -4.76 8.54 -16.91
C ARG A 133 -3.77 9.14 -17.90
N ASP A 134 -2.51 8.78 -17.75
CA ASP A 134 -1.45 9.20 -18.65
C ASP A 134 -1.33 8.28 -19.87
N PRO A 135 -0.91 8.78 -21.04
CA PRO A 135 -0.57 7.95 -22.18
C PRO A 135 0.48 6.89 -21.82
N PRO A 136 0.34 5.66 -22.33
CA PRO A 136 1.28 4.60 -21.99
C PRO A 136 2.68 4.83 -22.55
N ASP A 137 3.70 4.53 -21.76
CA ASP A 137 5.11 4.60 -22.14
C ASP A 137 5.84 3.26 -21.97
N ASP A 138 7.13 3.22 -22.28
CA ASP A 138 7.95 2.00 -22.25
C ASP A 138 8.14 1.40 -20.85
N SER A 139 7.94 2.18 -19.77
CA SER A 139 8.04 1.69 -18.40
C SER A 139 6.94 0.67 -18.06
N LEU A 140 5.86 0.65 -18.85
CA LEU A 140 4.72 -0.23 -18.67
C LEU A 140 4.86 -1.57 -19.42
N VAL A 141 5.92 -1.75 -20.21
CA VAL A 141 6.15 -3.02 -20.94
C VAL A 141 6.32 -4.17 -19.97
N GLY A 142 5.53 -5.24 -20.17
CA GLY A 142 5.52 -6.43 -19.32
C GLY A 142 4.71 -6.28 -18.04
N ARG A 143 4.17 -5.08 -17.74
CA ARG A 143 3.37 -4.85 -16.55
C ARG A 143 1.88 -5.10 -16.82
N MET A 144 1.18 -5.59 -15.78
CA MET A 144 -0.28 -5.58 -15.77
C MET A 144 -0.75 -4.15 -15.53
N CYS A 145 -1.65 -3.66 -16.37
CA CYS A 145 -2.16 -2.30 -16.32
C CYS A 145 -3.68 -2.28 -16.47
N VAL A 146 -4.30 -1.29 -15.86
CA VAL A 146 -5.65 -0.83 -16.22
C VAL A 146 -5.49 0.14 -17.37
N CYS A 147 -6.12 -0.12 -18.50
CA CYS A 147 -5.90 0.66 -19.72
C CYS A 147 -7.22 1.01 -20.40
N GLY A 148 -7.34 2.28 -20.81
CA GLY A 148 -8.48 2.82 -21.54
C GLY A 148 -8.24 2.83 -23.04
N LEU A 149 -9.20 2.28 -23.80
CA LEU A 149 -9.19 2.25 -25.25
C LEU A 149 -10.02 3.42 -25.82
N GLY A 150 -9.78 3.73 -27.10
CA GLY A 150 -10.51 4.79 -27.81
C GLY A 150 -11.99 4.52 -28.00
N ASP A 151 -12.45 3.27 -27.86
CA ASP A 151 -13.85 2.87 -27.94
C ASP A 151 -14.60 2.95 -26.58
N GLY A 152 -13.94 3.47 -25.55
CA GLY A 152 -14.51 3.64 -24.20
C GLY A 152 -14.38 2.42 -23.29
N ARG A 153 -13.89 1.29 -23.77
CA ARG A 153 -13.61 0.14 -22.91
C ARG A 153 -12.40 0.39 -22.03
N VAL A 154 -12.48 -0.08 -20.80
CA VAL A 154 -11.35 -0.14 -19.88
C VAL A 154 -11.04 -1.60 -19.58
N LEU A 155 -9.83 -2.02 -19.80
CA LEU A 155 -9.39 -3.41 -19.68
C LEU A 155 -8.26 -3.53 -18.66
N ILE A 156 -8.12 -4.72 -18.04
CA ILE A 156 -6.94 -5.08 -17.26
C ILE A 156 -6.14 -6.13 -18.06
N LYS A 157 -4.98 -5.74 -18.55
CA LYS A 157 -4.15 -6.57 -19.43
C LYS A 157 -2.67 -6.33 -19.17
N ALA A 158 -1.84 -7.31 -19.49
CA ALA A 158 -0.39 -7.08 -19.56
C ALA A 158 -0.03 -6.38 -20.89
N LEU A 159 0.76 -5.32 -20.79
CA LEU A 159 1.12 -4.52 -21.96
C LEU A 159 2.42 -5.03 -22.61
N LYS A 160 2.42 -5.08 -23.94
CA LYS A 160 3.60 -5.32 -24.75
C LYS A 160 3.61 -4.35 -25.94
N ARG A 161 4.79 -3.89 -26.34
CA ARG A 161 4.91 -3.08 -27.56
C ARG A 161 4.43 -3.86 -28.78
N SER A 162 3.67 -3.22 -29.64
CA SER A 162 3.44 -3.70 -30.99
C SER A 162 4.64 -3.42 -31.89
N GLN A 163 4.70 -4.07 -33.04
CA GLN A 163 5.62 -3.72 -34.13
C GLN A 163 5.19 -2.42 -34.81
N ASN A 164 3.92 -2.07 -34.73
CA ASN A 164 3.37 -0.84 -35.25
C ASN A 164 3.56 0.30 -34.23
N ALA A 165 4.21 1.38 -34.65
CA ALA A 165 4.51 2.50 -33.79
C ALA A 165 3.24 3.11 -33.14
N GLY A 166 3.31 3.40 -31.84
CA GLY A 166 2.20 3.99 -31.09
C GLY A 166 1.11 3.00 -30.67
N LEU A 167 1.18 1.73 -31.12
CA LEU A 167 0.22 0.70 -30.78
C LEU A 167 0.76 -0.30 -29.75
N TRP A 168 -0.14 -1.00 -29.09
CA TRP A 168 0.16 -1.94 -28.01
C TRP A 168 -0.51 -3.29 -28.23
N ASN A 169 0.15 -4.34 -27.78
CA ASN A 169 -0.44 -5.67 -27.68
C ASN A 169 -0.88 -5.91 -26.24
N LEU A 170 -2.13 -6.27 -26.06
CA LEU A 170 -2.76 -6.50 -24.77
C LEU A 170 -2.86 -7.99 -24.52
N LEU A 171 -2.12 -8.50 -23.55
CA LEU A 171 -2.03 -9.92 -23.25
C LEU A 171 -2.94 -10.28 -22.08
N SER A 172 -3.52 -11.49 -22.13
CA SER A 172 -4.40 -12.04 -21.13
C SER A 172 -4.05 -13.50 -20.85
N ASN A 173 -4.39 -13.98 -19.64
CA ASN A 173 -4.27 -15.40 -19.32
C ASN A 173 -5.50 -16.20 -19.72
N THR A 174 -6.65 -15.54 -19.93
CA THR A 174 -7.95 -16.19 -20.09
C THR A 174 -8.54 -16.01 -21.48
N GLU A 175 -7.99 -15.08 -22.28
CA GLU A 175 -8.53 -14.69 -23.56
C GLU A 175 -7.43 -14.48 -24.60
N PRO A 176 -7.76 -14.56 -25.88
CA PRO A 176 -6.80 -14.27 -26.96
C PRO A 176 -6.22 -12.85 -26.79
N PRO A 177 -4.96 -12.65 -27.16
CA PRO A 177 -4.34 -11.33 -27.16
C PRO A 177 -5.09 -10.37 -28.10
N ILE A 178 -5.16 -9.10 -27.71
CA ILE A 178 -5.60 -8.01 -28.60
C ILE A 178 -4.33 -7.37 -29.16
N TYR A 179 -4.14 -7.48 -30.45
CA TYR A 179 -2.99 -6.91 -31.15
C TYR A 179 -3.32 -5.50 -31.66
N ASP A 180 -2.29 -4.66 -31.73
CA ASP A 180 -2.35 -3.33 -32.33
C ASP A 180 -3.44 -2.42 -31.73
N ALA A 181 -3.60 -2.48 -30.44
CA ALA A 181 -4.56 -1.63 -29.72
C ALA A 181 -4.03 -0.20 -29.56
N GLY A 182 -4.86 0.78 -29.93
CA GLY A 182 -4.63 2.18 -29.55
C GLY A 182 -5.10 2.42 -28.11
N LEU A 183 -4.17 2.79 -27.24
CA LEU A 183 -4.49 3.14 -25.86
C LEU A 183 -4.51 4.65 -25.68
N LEU A 184 -5.55 5.16 -25.02
CA LEU A 184 -5.62 6.56 -24.61
C LEU A 184 -4.80 6.78 -23.33
N TRP A 185 -4.84 5.83 -22.41
CA TRP A 185 -4.13 5.89 -21.15
C TRP A 185 -3.87 4.48 -20.61
N ALA A 186 -2.90 4.36 -19.70
CA ALA A 186 -2.66 3.13 -18.95
C ALA A 186 -2.08 3.44 -17.57
N ALA A 187 -2.63 2.80 -16.55
CA ALA A 187 -2.17 2.88 -15.17
C ALA A 187 -1.69 1.50 -14.69
N PRO A 188 -0.46 1.36 -14.17
CA PRO A 188 0.04 0.08 -13.72
C PRO A 188 -0.71 -0.41 -12.49
N VAL A 189 -1.02 -1.71 -12.46
CA VAL A 189 -1.53 -2.38 -11.25
C VAL A 189 -0.44 -2.33 -10.18
N ARG A 190 -0.78 -1.86 -8.99
CA ARG A 190 0.11 -1.78 -7.83
C ARG A 190 0.13 -3.08 -7.06
N GLU A 191 -1.05 -3.57 -6.73
CA GLU A 191 -1.25 -4.75 -5.90
C GLU A 191 -2.52 -5.49 -6.30
N MET A 192 -2.51 -6.81 -6.16
CA MET A 192 -3.70 -7.64 -6.20
C MET A 192 -3.73 -8.51 -4.96
N ARG A 193 -4.89 -8.58 -4.27
CA ARG A 193 -5.04 -9.42 -3.09
C ARG A 193 -6.48 -9.90 -2.92
N PRO A 194 -6.71 -11.01 -2.22
CA PRO A 194 -8.04 -11.43 -1.81
C PRO A 194 -8.75 -10.34 -1.00
N ARG A 195 -10.05 -10.23 -1.15
CA ARG A 195 -10.90 -9.36 -0.33
C ARG A 195 -11.13 -9.94 1.06
#